data_66face5d83d02c3f10d618f2edf6404d
#
_entry.id   66face5d83d02c3f10d618f2edf6404d
#
_cell.length_a   1.000
_cell.length_b   1.000
_cell.length_c   1.000
_cell.angle_alpha   90.00
_cell.angle_beta   90.00
_cell.angle_gamma   90.00
#
_symmetry.space_group_name_H-M   'P 1'
#
loop_
_entity.id
_entity.type
_entity.pdbx_description
1 polymer ?
#
loop_
_entity_poly.entity_id
_entity_poly.type
_entity_poly.pdbx_seq_one_letter_code
_entity_poly.pdbx_strand_id
1 'polypeptide(L)'
;MKVSGQYFNGIQSKVFDAELFADDQVVSLVLLDGGDEPTPEPTTIDELIVSSRLHEVPRSLRFPSGQQFLTEDNDRIDCLLESAGIEQLATIPHRLESHIPFVVISLLGLMALTYSFVEWGIPAIAEDAALLVPQNLEQSIGRDVLTQLDEGGLVAPTEQEESQQARLSEYLHSFDEEQPISLQFRSSGPLGANAFALPGGIILLTDELVSLAETDEQLLSVYLHEMGHVEHRHVIKQGLQSSMLSLLIMAVTGDLTAATDLAATIPNLLLF
;
A
#
# COMPACT_ATOMS: atom_id res chain seq x y z
N MET A 1 20.96 13.75 42.72
CA MET A 1 19.77 14.27 41.99
C MET A 1 18.52 13.92 42.81
N LYS A 2 17.43 14.71 42.70
CA LYS A 2 16.19 14.51 43.47
C LYS A 2 14.98 14.54 42.52
N VAL A 3 14.09 13.54 42.60
CA VAL A 3 12.87 13.41 41.78
C VAL A 3 11.68 13.14 42.69
N SER A 4 10.63 13.94 42.62
CA SER A 4 9.38 13.75 43.38
C SER A 4 8.43 12.83 42.65
N GLY A 5 7.66 12.02 43.37
CA GLY A 5 6.71 11.10 42.77
C GLY A 5 5.89 10.33 43.81
N GLN A 6 5.24 9.30 43.35
CA GLN A 6 4.37 8.43 44.13
C GLN A 6 4.99 7.04 44.30
N TYR A 7 4.95 6.53 45.50
CA TYR A 7 5.47 5.22 45.86
C TYR A 7 4.36 4.24 46.19
N PHE A 8 4.53 3.03 45.69
CA PHE A 8 3.66 1.88 45.90
C PHE A 8 4.49 0.74 46.50
N ASN A 9 4.11 0.26 47.68
CA ASN A 9 4.86 -0.80 48.36
C ASN A 9 4.61 -2.22 47.81
N GLY A 10 3.70 -2.36 46.83
CA GLY A 10 3.36 -3.65 46.21
C GLY A 10 2.49 -4.59 47.06
N ILE A 11 2.17 -4.22 48.30
CA ILE A 11 1.40 -5.03 49.24
C ILE A 11 -0.01 -4.47 49.40
N GLN A 12 -0.14 -3.15 49.39
CA GLN A 12 -1.39 -2.42 49.59
C GLN A 12 -1.66 -1.48 48.42
N SER A 13 -2.93 -1.18 48.16
CA SER A 13 -3.31 -0.19 47.12
C SER A 13 -3.15 1.27 47.61
N LYS A 14 -2.39 1.50 48.69
CA LYS A 14 -2.13 2.82 49.23
C LYS A 14 -0.95 3.47 48.49
N VAL A 15 -1.12 4.74 48.18
CA VAL A 15 -0.13 5.57 47.53
C VAL A 15 0.53 6.46 48.56
N PHE A 16 1.85 6.59 48.49
CA PHE A 16 2.63 7.43 49.40
C PHE A 16 3.38 8.46 48.56
N ASP A 17 3.40 9.71 49.01
CA ASP A 17 4.25 10.71 48.39
C ASP A 17 5.70 10.46 48.79
N ALA A 18 6.58 10.37 47.81
CA ALA A 18 7.96 10.01 48.01
C ALA A 18 8.92 10.82 47.12
N GLU A 19 10.16 10.86 47.54
CA GLU A 19 11.27 11.43 46.82
C GLU A 19 12.34 10.39 46.53
N LEU A 20 12.71 10.29 45.28
CA LEU A 20 13.80 9.46 44.81
C LEU A 20 15.08 10.31 44.80
N PHE A 21 16.08 9.87 45.50
CA PHE A 21 17.41 10.45 45.55
C PHE A 21 18.36 9.57 44.77
N ALA A 22 19.07 10.16 43.82
CA ALA A 22 20.14 9.47 43.12
C ALA A 22 21.46 10.20 43.38
N ASP A 23 22.42 9.43 43.86
CA ASP A 23 23.79 9.86 44.11
C ASP A 23 24.72 8.87 43.37
N ASP A 24 25.40 9.38 42.37
CA ASP A 24 26.19 8.60 41.42
C ASP A 24 25.33 7.51 40.72
N GLN A 25 25.55 6.26 41.04
CA GLN A 25 24.76 5.14 40.47
C GLN A 25 23.78 4.51 41.47
N VAL A 26 23.71 5.03 42.71
CA VAL A 26 22.87 4.49 43.76
C VAL A 26 21.59 5.31 43.92
N VAL A 27 20.47 4.64 43.92
CA VAL A 27 19.15 5.22 44.09
C VAL A 27 18.58 4.81 45.43
N SER A 28 18.07 5.80 46.17
CA SER A 28 17.38 5.61 47.46
C SER A 28 16.05 6.36 47.43
N LEU A 29 15.08 5.86 48.21
CA LEU A 29 13.74 6.41 48.28
C LEU A 29 13.40 6.84 49.71
N VAL A 30 12.82 8.05 49.83
CA VAL A 30 12.42 8.63 51.10
C VAL A 30 10.93 9.00 51.04
N LEU A 31 10.14 8.55 52.01
CA LEU A 31 8.74 8.92 52.14
C LEU A 31 8.60 10.32 52.75
N LEU A 32 7.72 11.13 52.17
CA LEU A 32 7.47 12.49 52.67
C LEU A 32 6.49 12.55 53.84
N ASP A 33 5.58 11.57 53.92
CA ASP A 33 4.51 11.55 54.94
C ASP A 33 4.95 10.97 56.31
N GLY A 34 6.23 10.70 56.51
CA GLY A 34 6.81 10.24 57.80
C GLY A 34 6.24 8.92 58.31
N GLY A 35 5.68 8.08 57.41
CA GLY A 35 5.14 6.77 57.76
C GLY A 35 6.23 5.74 58.01
N ASP A 36 5.95 4.80 58.91
CA ASP A 36 6.83 3.65 59.26
C ASP A 36 6.73 2.51 58.22
N GLU A 37 6.46 2.88 56.95
CA GLU A 37 6.32 1.92 55.85
C GLU A 37 7.70 1.50 55.33
N PRO A 38 7.88 0.22 54.97
CA PRO A 38 9.15 -0.26 54.47
C PRO A 38 9.45 0.35 53.09
N THR A 39 10.52 1.11 53.01
CA THR A 39 11.09 1.60 51.75
C THR A 39 12.06 0.57 51.16
N PRO A 40 12.23 0.53 49.86
CA PRO A 40 13.23 -0.34 49.25
C PRO A 40 14.64 0.01 49.76
N GLU A 41 15.49 -1.00 49.88
CA GLU A 41 16.91 -0.75 50.16
C GLU A 41 17.53 0.03 49.01
N PRO A 42 18.55 0.88 49.29
CA PRO A 42 19.29 1.56 48.22
C PRO A 42 19.82 0.53 47.22
N THR A 43 19.53 0.80 45.93
CA THR A 43 19.87 -0.11 44.81
C THR A 43 20.56 0.65 43.70
N THR A 44 21.22 -0.04 42.80
CA THR A 44 21.86 0.61 41.63
C THR A 44 20.84 0.83 40.49
N ILE A 45 21.09 1.84 39.67
CA ILE A 45 20.17 2.22 38.58
C ILE A 45 19.98 1.08 37.57
N ASP A 46 20.99 0.26 37.34
CA ASP A 46 20.98 -0.89 36.44
C ASP A 46 20.09 -2.04 36.90
N GLU A 47 19.81 -2.11 38.22
CA GLU A 47 18.87 -3.08 38.78
C GLU A 47 17.42 -2.63 38.70
N LEU A 48 17.15 -1.36 38.39
CA LEU A 48 15.79 -0.84 38.25
C LEU A 48 15.20 -1.15 36.88
N ILE A 49 13.96 -1.64 36.89
CA ILE A 49 13.19 -1.74 35.65
C ILE A 49 12.48 -0.42 35.42
N VAL A 50 12.99 0.38 34.47
CA VAL A 50 12.44 1.70 34.12
C VAL A 50 11.57 1.57 32.91
N SER A 51 10.31 2.04 32.96
CA SER A 51 9.42 2.05 31.79
C SER A 51 9.93 2.99 30.71
N SER A 52 9.65 2.66 29.44
CA SER A 52 9.97 3.53 28.32
C SER A 52 9.23 4.86 28.42
N ARG A 53 9.86 5.94 27.91
CA ARG A 53 9.21 7.25 27.84
C ARG A 53 8.11 7.24 26.75
N LEU A 54 6.88 7.55 27.15
CA LEU A 54 5.73 7.70 26.27
C LEU A 54 5.12 9.09 26.48
N HIS A 55 5.56 10.05 25.70
CA HIS A 55 5.09 11.45 25.78
C HIS A 55 5.04 12.00 27.21
N GLU A 56 3.88 12.44 27.69
CA GLU A 56 3.66 12.95 29.07
C GLU A 56 3.18 11.87 30.05
N VAL A 57 3.17 10.59 29.67
CA VAL A 57 2.75 9.51 30.56
C VAL A 57 3.77 9.38 31.70
N PRO A 58 3.30 9.29 32.97
CA PRO A 58 4.18 9.09 34.11
C PRO A 58 5.04 7.84 33.96
N ARG A 59 6.33 7.95 34.30
CA ARG A 59 7.26 6.80 34.24
C ARG A 59 7.26 6.04 35.52
N SER A 60 7.32 4.73 35.42
CA SER A 60 7.43 3.83 36.53
C SER A 60 8.84 3.26 36.65
N LEU A 61 9.37 3.29 37.84
CA LEU A 61 10.62 2.65 38.23
C LEU A 61 10.26 1.51 39.19
N ARG A 62 10.55 0.28 38.81
CA ARG A 62 10.29 -0.91 39.63
C ARG A 62 11.58 -1.39 40.28
N PHE A 63 11.56 -1.52 41.59
CA PHE A 63 12.66 -2.02 42.38
C PHE A 63 12.73 -3.57 42.36
N PRO A 64 13.90 -4.18 42.56
CA PRO A 64 14.05 -5.63 42.58
C PRO A 64 13.13 -6.34 43.61
N SER A 65 12.83 -5.65 44.70
CA SER A 65 11.92 -6.11 45.78
C SER A 65 10.43 -6.00 45.41
N GLY A 66 10.08 -5.50 44.19
CA GLY A 66 8.72 -5.45 43.66
C GLY A 66 7.97 -4.15 43.91
N GLN A 67 8.52 -3.22 44.70
CA GLN A 67 7.93 -1.89 44.90
C GLN A 67 8.06 -1.05 43.62
N GLN A 68 7.22 -0.02 43.50
CA GLN A 68 7.16 0.83 42.33
C GLN A 68 7.14 2.30 42.72
N PHE A 69 7.94 3.10 42.03
CA PHE A 69 7.92 4.56 42.07
C PHE A 69 7.42 5.10 40.77
N LEU A 70 6.45 6.03 40.81
CA LEU A 70 5.83 6.65 39.67
C LEU A 70 6.12 8.16 39.70
N THR A 71 6.59 8.72 38.58
CA THR A 71 6.86 10.15 38.47
C THR A 71 6.44 10.71 37.12
N GLU A 72 6.01 11.98 37.13
CA GLU A 72 5.73 12.78 35.93
C GLU A 72 6.97 13.49 35.43
N ASP A 73 8.05 13.56 36.19
CA ASP A 73 9.29 14.26 35.84
C ASP A 73 10.16 13.38 34.95
N ASN A 74 9.68 13.18 33.72
CA ASN A 74 10.33 12.35 32.71
C ASN A 74 11.73 12.82 32.35
N ASP A 75 11.96 14.15 32.35
CA ASP A 75 13.24 14.75 31.96
C ASP A 75 14.34 14.44 32.99
N ARG A 76 14.00 14.46 34.29
CA ARG A 76 14.96 14.07 35.32
C ARG A 76 15.28 12.58 35.27
N ILE A 77 14.32 11.74 34.93
CA ILE A 77 14.60 10.31 34.78
C ILE A 77 15.52 10.08 33.56
N ASP A 78 15.34 10.80 32.47
CA ASP A 78 16.26 10.70 31.33
C ASP A 78 17.67 11.14 31.70
N CYS A 79 17.84 12.27 32.40
CA CYS A 79 19.14 12.70 32.93
C CYS A 79 19.78 11.67 33.87
N LEU A 80 18.97 10.98 34.65
CA LEU A 80 19.43 9.93 35.59
C LEU A 80 20.01 8.75 34.78
N LEU A 81 19.29 8.29 33.79
CA LEU A 81 19.70 7.15 32.94
C LEU A 81 20.93 7.49 32.10
N GLU A 82 20.99 8.71 31.54
CA GLU A 82 22.16 9.20 30.81
C GLU A 82 23.41 9.26 31.70
N SER A 83 23.27 9.73 32.96
CA SER A 83 24.38 9.77 33.91
C SER A 83 24.90 8.39 34.29
N ALA A 84 24.03 7.38 34.25
CA ALA A 84 24.37 5.98 34.51
C ALA A 84 24.90 5.24 33.27
N GLY A 85 24.97 5.90 32.09
CA GLY A 85 25.41 5.28 30.85
C GLY A 85 24.43 4.30 30.25
N ILE A 86 23.18 4.32 30.68
CA ILE A 86 22.12 3.44 30.18
C ILE A 86 21.50 4.11 28.95
N GLU A 87 21.98 3.77 27.75
CA GLU A 87 21.39 4.19 26.48
C GLU A 87 20.04 3.48 26.29
N GLN A 88 18.94 4.21 26.43
CA GLN A 88 17.64 3.72 26.02
C GLN A 88 17.47 3.94 24.51
N LEU A 89 17.44 2.87 23.72
CA LEU A 89 17.09 2.89 22.29
C LEU A 89 15.72 3.55 22.01
N ALA A 90 14.89 3.72 23.05
CA ALA A 90 13.58 4.38 22.99
C ALA A 90 13.62 5.91 22.88
N THR A 91 14.79 6.56 23.06
CA THR A 91 14.93 8.03 22.97
C THR A 91 14.93 8.55 21.54
N ILE A 92 15.25 7.71 20.54
CA ILE A 92 15.25 8.12 19.14
C ILE A 92 13.83 8.43 18.61
N PRO A 93 12.79 7.58 18.82
CA PRO A 93 11.42 7.90 18.42
C PRO A 93 10.90 9.17 19.11
N HIS A 94 11.14 9.33 20.42
CA HIS A 94 10.64 10.47 21.16
C HIS A 94 11.25 11.80 20.73
N ARG A 95 12.55 11.85 20.41
CA ARG A 95 13.20 13.06 19.86
C ARG A 95 12.69 13.43 18.47
N LEU A 96 12.30 12.41 17.66
CA LEU A 96 11.70 12.63 16.35
C LEU A 96 10.24 13.13 16.46
N GLU A 97 9.46 12.57 17.38
CA GLU A 97 8.05 12.95 17.59
C GLU A 97 7.87 14.32 18.24
N SER A 98 8.80 14.75 19.11
CA SER A 98 8.71 16.04 19.81
C SER A 98 8.96 17.25 18.90
N HIS A 99 9.48 17.05 17.69
CA HIS A 99 9.76 18.14 16.73
C HIS A 99 8.82 18.06 15.53
N ILE A 100 7.78 18.89 15.51
CA ILE A 100 6.82 19.05 14.40
C ILE A 100 7.49 19.03 13.00
N PRO A 101 8.63 19.72 12.77
CA PRO A 101 9.27 19.69 11.45
C PRO A 101 9.73 18.28 11.02
N PHE A 102 10.18 17.44 11.95
CA PHE A 102 10.56 16.06 11.61
C PHE A 102 9.35 15.20 11.25
N VAL A 103 8.23 15.38 11.94
CA VAL A 103 6.97 14.70 11.61
C VAL A 103 6.51 15.11 10.20
N VAL A 104 6.55 16.41 9.89
CA VAL A 104 6.18 16.91 8.55
C VAL A 104 7.13 16.37 7.47
N ILE A 105 8.43 16.39 7.71
CA ILE A 105 9.43 15.86 6.75
C ILE A 105 9.21 14.35 6.53
N SER A 106 8.96 13.59 7.59
CA SER A 106 8.69 12.14 7.49
C SER A 106 7.41 11.86 6.71
N LEU A 107 6.35 12.64 6.93
CA LEU A 107 5.10 12.53 6.19
C LEU A 107 5.29 12.85 4.71
N LEU A 108 5.98 13.94 4.40
CA LEU A 108 6.31 14.31 3.01
C LEU A 108 7.20 13.26 2.34
N GLY A 109 8.16 12.70 3.08
CA GLY A 109 9.00 11.60 2.59
C GLY A 109 8.20 10.35 2.29
N LEU A 110 7.26 9.99 3.18
CA LEU A 110 6.36 8.85 2.95
C LEU A 110 5.45 9.08 1.74
N MET A 111 4.88 10.28 1.60
CA MET A 111 4.05 10.62 0.44
C MET A 111 4.86 10.54 -0.86
N ALA A 112 6.08 11.09 -0.88
CA ALA A 112 6.97 11.03 -2.04
C ALA A 112 7.36 9.59 -2.39
N LEU A 113 7.64 8.76 -1.37
CA LEU A 113 7.96 7.34 -1.56
C LEU A 113 6.76 6.57 -2.13
N THR A 114 5.57 6.78 -1.57
CA THR A 114 4.33 6.14 -2.06
C THR A 114 4.03 6.58 -3.49
N TYR A 115 4.13 7.88 -3.79
CA TYR A 115 3.96 8.39 -5.14
C TYR A 115 4.96 7.76 -6.12
N SER A 116 6.25 7.72 -5.76
CA SER A 116 7.28 7.10 -6.59
C SER A 116 7.04 5.61 -6.82
N PHE A 117 6.58 4.91 -5.80
CA PHE A 117 6.25 3.49 -5.90
C PHE A 117 5.07 3.24 -6.84
N VAL A 118 4.02 4.06 -6.76
CA VAL A 118 2.84 3.95 -7.63
C VAL A 118 3.19 4.31 -9.07
N GLU A 119 3.95 5.39 -9.29
CA GLU A 119 4.25 5.91 -10.63
C GLU A 119 5.30 5.09 -11.39
N TRP A 120 6.29 4.55 -10.68
CA TRP A 120 7.41 3.83 -11.33
C TRP A 120 7.57 2.38 -10.83
N GLY A 121 7.33 2.12 -9.54
CA GLY A 121 7.51 0.80 -8.97
C GLY A 121 6.46 -0.20 -9.44
N ILE A 122 5.18 0.14 -9.38
CA ILE A 122 4.09 -0.73 -9.85
C ILE A 122 4.23 -1.03 -11.36
N PRO A 123 4.44 -0.04 -12.26
CA PRO A 123 4.64 -0.31 -13.68
C PRO A 123 5.83 -1.22 -13.97
N ALA A 124 6.97 -1.00 -13.32
CA ALA A 124 8.16 -1.84 -13.51
C ALA A 124 7.90 -3.31 -13.10
N ILE A 125 7.26 -3.52 -11.95
CA ILE A 125 6.90 -4.88 -11.49
C ILE A 125 5.88 -5.52 -12.43
N ALA A 126 4.89 -4.76 -12.90
CA ALA A 126 3.88 -5.26 -13.81
C ALA A 126 4.46 -5.63 -15.19
N GLU A 127 5.47 -4.90 -15.67
CA GLU A 127 6.18 -5.21 -16.91
C GLU A 127 6.88 -6.56 -16.81
N ASP A 128 7.66 -6.79 -15.76
CA ASP A 128 8.34 -8.07 -15.53
C ASP A 128 7.35 -9.21 -15.30
N ALA A 129 6.29 -8.96 -14.50
CA ALA A 129 5.25 -9.95 -14.21
C ALA A 129 4.46 -10.34 -15.46
N ALA A 130 4.21 -9.41 -16.39
CA ALA A 130 3.52 -9.69 -17.65
C ALA A 130 4.28 -10.71 -18.50
N LEU A 131 5.62 -10.72 -18.44
CA LEU A 131 6.44 -11.69 -19.18
C LEU A 131 6.26 -13.12 -18.64
N LEU A 132 5.87 -13.27 -17.38
CA LEU A 132 5.64 -14.57 -16.75
C LEU A 132 4.24 -15.12 -16.99
N VAL A 133 3.30 -14.34 -17.53
CA VAL A 133 1.94 -14.80 -17.83
C VAL A 133 1.97 -15.75 -19.02
N PRO A 134 1.57 -17.03 -18.86
CA PRO A 134 1.55 -17.99 -19.95
C PRO A 134 0.51 -17.60 -21.00
N GLN A 135 0.82 -17.85 -22.28
CA GLN A 135 -0.05 -17.48 -23.41
C GLN A 135 -1.45 -18.09 -23.34
N ASN A 136 -1.57 -19.34 -22.86
CA ASN A 136 -2.87 -19.99 -22.67
C ASN A 136 -3.76 -19.30 -21.63
N LEU A 137 -3.16 -18.76 -20.56
CA LEU A 137 -3.88 -17.98 -19.55
C LEU A 137 -4.32 -16.63 -20.14
N GLU A 138 -3.44 -15.96 -20.87
CA GLU A 138 -3.75 -14.72 -21.55
C GLU A 138 -4.92 -14.87 -22.51
N GLN A 139 -4.92 -15.92 -23.33
CA GLN A 139 -6.04 -16.26 -24.21
C GLN A 139 -7.34 -16.57 -23.45
N SER A 140 -7.27 -17.19 -22.27
CA SER A 140 -8.45 -17.41 -21.44
C SER A 140 -9.03 -16.10 -20.95
N ILE A 141 -8.16 -15.22 -20.41
CA ILE A 141 -8.57 -13.91 -19.95
C ILE A 141 -9.21 -13.09 -21.09
N GLY A 142 -8.62 -13.10 -22.28
CA GLY A 142 -9.18 -12.38 -23.43
C GLY A 142 -10.57 -12.87 -23.84
N ARG A 143 -10.78 -14.21 -23.85
CA ARG A 143 -12.11 -14.78 -24.12
C ARG A 143 -13.12 -14.45 -23.04
N ASP A 144 -12.71 -14.47 -21.76
CA ASP A 144 -13.58 -14.11 -20.64
C ASP A 144 -13.99 -12.63 -20.70
N VAL A 145 -13.04 -11.72 -21.05
CA VAL A 145 -13.34 -10.30 -21.27
C VAL A 145 -14.31 -10.12 -22.42
N LEU A 146 -14.09 -10.79 -23.56
CA LEU A 146 -15.00 -10.72 -24.72
C LEU A 146 -16.42 -11.20 -24.33
N THR A 147 -16.51 -12.28 -23.60
CA THR A 147 -17.80 -12.82 -23.09
C THR A 147 -18.49 -11.81 -22.17
N GLN A 148 -17.75 -11.14 -21.28
CA GLN A 148 -18.30 -10.10 -20.40
C GLN A 148 -18.78 -8.87 -21.19
N LEU A 149 -18.11 -8.49 -22.27
CA LEU A 149 -18.54 -7.40 -23.16
C LEU A 149 -19.84 -7.77 -23.88
N ASP A 150 -19.96 -9.03 -24.37
CA ASP A 150 -21.17 -9.57 -25.00
C ASP A 150 -22.33 -9.64 -24.00
N GLU A 151 -22.13 -10.24 -22.82
CA GLU A 151 -23.15 -10.40 -21.78
C GLU A 151 -23.56 -9.07 -21.12
N GLY A 152 -22.62 -8.15 -20.99
CA GLY A 152 -22.85 -6.77 -20.48
C GLY A 152 -23.61 -5.86 -21.44
N GLY A 153 -23.86 -6.31 -22.68
CA GLY A 153 -24.56 -5.56 -23.70
C GLY A 153 -23.74 -4.34 -24.24
N LEU A 154 -22.44 -4.35 -23.99
CA LEU A 154 -21.52 -3.34 -24.55
C LEU A 154 -21.24 -3.61 -26.02
N VAL A 155 -21.24 -4.87 -26.42
CA VAL A 155 -21.13 -5.32 -27.80
C VAL A 155 -22.21 -6.36 -28.10
N ALA A 156 -22.49 -6.60 -29.37
CA ALA A 156 -23.44 -7.57 -29.88
C ALA A 156 -22.85 -8.27 -31.12
N PRO A 157 -23.42 -9.39 -31.55
CA PRO A 157 -23.01 -10.00 -32.81
C PRO A 157 -22.99 -8.99 -33.97
N THR A 158 -21.97 -9.08 -34.81
CA THR A 158 -21.78 -8.18 -35.94
C THR A 158 -22.95 -8.26 -36.93
N GLU A 159 -23.30 -7.12 -37.53
CA GLU A 159 -24.26 -6.99 -38.61
C GLU A 159 -23.59 -6.97 -39.98
N GLN A 160 -22.25 -7.02 -40.06
CA GLN A 160 -21.51 -7.07 -41.32
C GLN A 160 -21.73 -8.39 -42.04
N GLU A 161 -21.83 -8.33 -43.37
CA GLU A 161 -21.93 -9.52 -44.19
C GLU A 161 -20.66 -10.41 -44.07
N GLU A 162 -20.81 -11.73 -44.03
CA GLU A 162 -19.70 -12.68 -43.92
C GLU A 162 -18.63 -12.45 -45.04
N SER A 163 -19.06 -12.08 -46.25
CA SER A 163 -18.16 -11.77 -47.34
C SER A 163 -17.27 -10.56 -47.06
N GLN A 164 -17.81 -9.54 -46.38
CA GLN A 164 -17.06 -8.34 -45.98
C GLN A 164 -16.10 -8.65 -44.84
N GLN A 165 -16.58 -9.41 -43.82
CA GLN A 165 -15.72 -9.87 -42.74
C GLN A 165 -14.53 -10.68 -43.24
N ALA A 166 -14.77 -11.64 -44.15
CA ALA A 166 -13.72 -12.46 -44.75
C ALA A 166 -12.70 -11.60 -45.53
N ARG A 167 -13.18 -10.67 -46.36
CA ARG A 167 -12.34 -9.78 -47.15
C ARG A 167 -11.47 -8.89 -46.27
N LEU A 168 -12.06 -8.26 -45.24
CA LEU A 168 -11.32 -7.41 -44.31
C LEU A 168 -10.32 -8.21 -43.47
N SER A 169 -10.72 -9.39 -43.01
CA SER A 169 -9.83 -10.29 -42.29
C SER A 169 -8.63 -10.70 -43.13
N GLU A 170 -8.83 -11.11 -44.39
CA GLU A 170 -7.75 -11.48 -45.31
C GLU A 170 -6.79 -10.28 -45.55
N TYR A 171 -7.36 -9.09 -45.79
CA TYR A 171 -6.58 -7.88 -46.00
C TYR A 171 -5.75 -7.50 -44.76
N LEU A 172 -6.36 -7.44 -43.59
CA LEU A 172 -5.68 -7.03 -42.35
C LEU A 172 -4.65 -8.07 -41.88
N HIS A 173 -4.95 -9.36 -41.94
CA HIS A 173 -4.01 -10.42 -41.60
C HIS A 173 -2.82 -10.52 -42.57
N SER A 174 -2.90 -9.94 -43.77
CA SER A 174 -1.74 -9.91 -44.69
C SER A 174 -0.57 -9.10 -44.13
N PHE A 175 -0.78 -8.33 -43.08
CA PHE A 175 0.22 -7.53 -42.36
C PHE A 175 0.69 -8.16 -41.04
N ASP A 176 0.15 -9.32 -40.62
CA ASP A 176 0.56 -10.04 -39.41
C ASP A 176 1.81 -10.87 -39.73
N GLU A 177 2.98 -10.43 -39.26
CA GLU A 177 4.22 -11.13 -39.58
C GLU A 177 4.61 -12.19 -38.53
N GLU A 178 4.21 -12.07 -37.25
CA GLU A 178 4.80 -12.87 -36.18
C GLU A 178 3.85 -13.52 -35.16
N GLN A 179 2.58 -13.12 -35.05
CA GLN A 179 1.66 -13.67 -34.03
C GLN A 179 0.26 -13.97 -34.60
N PRO A 180 -0.34 -15.11 -34.20
CA PRO A 180 -1.72 -15.41 -34.60
C PRO A 180 -2.68 -14.43 -33.88
N ILE A 181 -3.21 -13.46 -34.64
CA ILE A 181 -4.25 -12.54 -34.16
C ILE A 181 -5.63 -13.12 -34.49
N SER A 182 -6.53 -13.04 -33.52
CA SER A 182 -7.95 -13.38 -33.69
C SER A 182 -8.76 -12.12 -33.87
N LEU A 183 -9.00 -11.73 -35.13
CA LEU A 183 -9.83 -10.58 -35.44
C LEU A 183 -11.32 -10.91 -35.24
N GLN A 184 -12.01 -10.04 -34.52
CA GLN A 184 -13.44 -10.18 -34.18
C GLN A 184 -14.19 -8.93 -34.60
N PHE A 185 -15.35 -9.10 -35.23
CA PHE A 185 -16.26 -8.00 -35.55
C PHE A 185 -17.46 -8.04 -34.61
N ARG A 186 -17.86 -6.89 -34.08
CA ARG A 186 -19.02 -6.74 -33.19
C ARG A 186 -19.74 -5.43 -33.49
N SER A 187 -21.04 -5.45 -33.39
CA SER A 187 -21.84 -4.22 -33.35
C SER A 187 -21.81 -3.63 -31.94
N SER A 188 -21.68 -2.30 -31.81
CA SER A 188 -21.59 -1.66 -30.49
C SER A 188 -22.16 -0.25 -30.47
N GLY A 189 -23.48 -0.13 -30.27
CA GLY A 189 -24.11 1.17 -30.11
C GLY A 189 -23.52 2.02 -28.97
N PRO A 190 -23.28 1.48 -27.76
CA PRO A 190 -22.73 2.27 -26.64
C PRO A 190 -21.29 2.73 -26.85
N LEU A 191 -20.45 1.93 -27.48
CA LEU A 191 -19.03 2.22 -27.68
C LEU A 191 -18.75 2.97 -28.99
N GLY A 192 -19.73 2.98 -29.92
CA GLY A 192 -19.62 3.64 -31.21
C GLY A 192 -18.49 3.06 -32.08
N ALA A 193 -17.94 3.91 -32.95
CA ALA A 193 -16.82 3.54 -33.82
C ALA A 193 -15.53 3.41 -32.99
N ASN A 194 -15.11 2.16 -32.75
CA ASN A 194 -13.96 1.87 -31.90
C ASN A 194 -13.27 0.56 -32.26
N ALA A 195 -12.05 0.35 -31.74
CA ALA A 195 -11.30 -0.89 -31.80
C ALA A 195 -10.72 -1.20 -30.43
N PHE A 196 -10.46 -2.48 -30.15
CA PHE A 196 -9.91 -2.92 -28.86
C PHE A 196 -8.94 -4.08 -29.05
N ALA A 197 -7.76 -3.95 -28.49
CA ALA A 197 -6.89 -5.08 -28.23
C ALA A 197 -7.30 -5.77 -26.93
N LEU A 198 -7.57 -7.07 -26.96
CA LEU A 198 -7.83 -7.88 -25.78
C LEU A 198 -6.65 -8.84 -25.55
N PRO A 199 -6.47 -9.35 -24.31
CA PRO A 199 -5.43 -10.31 -24.01
C PRO A 199 -5.48 -11.54 -24.93
N GLY A 200 -4.30 -12.13 -25.20
CA GLY A 200 -4.21 -13.37 -25.96
C GLY A 200 -4.34 -13.22 -27.46
N GLY A 201 -4.14 -12.01 -27.99
CA GLY A 201 -4.10 -11.76 -29.42
C GLY A 201 -5.47 -11.54 -30.06
N ILE A 202 -6.48 -11.14 -29.30
CA ILE A 202 -7.80 -10.80 -29.84
C ILE A 202 -7.82 -9.29 -30.17
N ILE A 203 -8.20 -8.94 -31.40
CA ILE A 203 -8.52 -7.57 -31.80
C ILE A 203 -9.99 -7.52 -32.19
N LEU A 204 -10.75 -6.63 -31.57
CA LEU A 204 -12.15 -6.39 -31.83
C LEU A 204 -12.30 -5.09 -32.60
N LEU A 205 -12.99 -5.12 -33.75
CA LEU A 205 -13.39 -3.93 -34.51
C LEU A 205 -14.90 -3.78 -34.41
N THR A 206 -15.39 -2.57 -34.14
CA THR A 206 -16.84 -2.33 -34.16
C THR A 206 -17.34 -2.11 -35.57
N ASP A 207 -18.58 -2.53 -35.84
CA ASP A 207 -19.25 -2.33 -37.12
C ASP A 207 -19.35 -0.83 -37.48
N GLU A 208 -19.49 0.00 -36.45
CA GLU A 208 -19.54 1.44 -36.56
C GLU A 208 -18.18 2.00 -37.03
N LEU A 209 -17.05 1.42 -36.56
CA LEU A 209 -15.72 1.79 -37.07
C LEU A 209 -15.54 1.38 -38.54
N VAL A 210 -15.94 0.14 -38.88
CA VAL A 210 -15.90 -0.35 -40.27
C VAL A 210 -16.74 0.53 -41.17
N SER A 211 -17.90 0.99 -40.67
CA SER A 211 -18.79 1.86 -41.46
C SER A 211 -18.29 3.31 -41.55
N LEU A 212 -17.53 3.78 -40.56
CA LEU A 212 -16.95 5.13 -40.53
C LEU A 212 -15.74 5.24 -41.42
N ALA A 213 -14.98 4.16 -41.57
CA ALA A 213 -13.77 4.16 -42.41
C ALA A 213 -14.13 4.31 -43.88
N GLU A 214 -13.53 5.27 -44.55
CA GLU A 214 -13.73 5.55 -45.99
C GLU A 214 -12.89 4.62 -46.85
N THR A 215 -11.78 4.09 -46.31
CA THR A 215 -10.85 3.20 -47.03
C THR A 215 -10.33 2.09 -46.10
N ASP A 216 -9.89 0.98 -46.71
CA ASP A 216 -9.28 -0.14 -45.97
C ASP A 216 -7.96 0.26 -45.27
N GLU A 217 -7.23 1.23 -45.80
CA GLU A 217 -5.98 1.75 -45.20
C GLU A 217 -6.26 2.49 -43.89
N GLN A 218 -7.42 3.13 -43.74
CA GLN A 218 -7.82 3.73 -42.46
C GLN A 218 -8.07 2.64 -41.40
N LEU A 219 -8.76 1.56 -41.77
CA LEU A 219 -8.94 0.40 -40.91
C LEU A 219 -7.59 -0.27 -40.59
N LEU A 220 -6.71 -0.39 -41.57
CA LEU A 220 -5.37 -0.94 -41.39
C LEU A 220 -4.57 -0.11 -40.36
N SER A 221 -4.63 1.20 -40.41
CA SER A 221 -3.90 2.04 -39.44
C SER A 221 -4.40 1.84 -37.99
N VAL A 222 -5.71 1.68 -37.80
CA VAL A 222 -6.27 1.33 -36.48
C VAL A 222 -5.87 -0.08 -36.05
N TYR A 223 -5.99 -1.06 -36.97
CA TYR A 223 -5.60 -2.43 -36.70
C TYR A 223 -4.14 -2.58 -36.29
N LEU A 224 -3.22 -1.91 -37.00
CA LEU A 224 -1.80 -1.90 -36.64
C LEU A 224 -1.54 -1.22 -35.30
N HIS A 225 -2.34 -0.22 -34.91
CA HIS A 225 -2.27 0.39 -33.60
C HIS A 225 -2.66 -0.63 -32.51
N GLU A 226 -3.79 -1.33 -32.69
CA GLU A 226 -4.24 -2.37 -31.77
C GLU A 226 -3.27 -3.56 -31.71
N MET A 227 -2.66 -3.92 -32.86
CA MET A 227 -1.63 -4.94 -32.91
C MET A 227 -0.43 -4.57 -32.03
N GLY A 228 -0.02 -3.29 -32.03
CA GLY A 228 1.01 -2.80 -31.12
C GLY A 228 0.65 -2.98 -29.63
N HIS A 229 -0.63 -2.82 -29.27
CA HIS A 229 -1.10 -3.11 -27.90
C HIS A 229 -1.01 -4.60 -27.55
N VAL A 230 -1.31 -5.49 -28.51
CA VAL A 230 -1.16 -6.95 -28.35
C VAL A 230 0.31 -7.31 -28.19
N GLU A 231 1.19 -6.85 -29.09
CA GLU A 231 2.62 -7.14 -29.09
C GLU A 231 3.29 -6.73 -27.78
N HIS A 232 2.98 -5.54 -27.31
CA HIS A 232 3.53 -5.01 -26.07
C HIS A 232 2.79 -5.48 -24.82
N ARG A 233 1.76 -6.32 -24.96
CA ARG A 233 0.94 -6.87 -23.87
C ARG A 233 0.36 -5.79 -22.95
N HIS A 234 -0.03 -4.65 -23.52
CA HIS A 234 -0.44 -3.47 -22.74
C HIS A 234 -1.61 -3.78 -21.82
N VAL A 235 -2.62 -4.52 -22.29
CA VAL A 235 -3.83 -4.85 -21.48
C VAL A 235 -3.49 -5.72 -20.27
N ILE A 236 -2.58 -6.69 -20.43
CA ILE A 236 -2.10 -7.52 -19.30
C ILE A 236 -1.33 -6.67 -18.30
N LYS A 237 -0.42 -5.80 -18.78
CA LYS A 237 0.34 -4.90 -17.91
C LYS A 237 -0.58 -3.97 -17.11
N GLN A 238 -1.59 -3.37 -17.76
CA GLN A 238 -2.58 -2.52 -17.11
C GLN A 238 -3.43 -3.28 -16.09
N GLY A 239 -3.86 -4.51 -16.42
CA GLY A 239 -4.59 -5.37 -15.50
C GLY A 239 -3.77 -5.71 -14.26
N LEU A 240 -2.48 -6.03 -14.42
CA LEU A 240 -1.56 -6.26 -13.31
C LEU A 240 -1.35 -5.00 -12.47
N GLN A 241 -1.13 -3.84 -13.09
CA GLN A 241 -0.96 -2.56 -12.39
C GLN A 241 -2.21 -2.22 -11.56
N SER A 242 -3.39 -2.34 -12.14
CA SER A 242 -4.67 -2.08 -11.46
C SER A 242 -4.88 -3.04 -10.28
N SER A 243 -4.53 -4.33 -10.46
CA SER A 243 -4.61 -5.33 -9.40
C SER A 243 -3.64 -5.03 -8.25
N MET A 244 -2.40 -4.63 -8.55
CA MET A 244 -1.40 -4.24 -7.55
C MET A 244 -1.82 -2.98 -6.80
N LEU A 245 -2.36 -1.98 -7.51
CA LEU A 245 -2.89 -0.77 -6.88
C LEU A 245 -4.06 -1.08 -5.95
N SER A 246 -4.99 -1.95 -6.38
CA SER A 246 -6.11 -2.42 -5.55
C SER A 246 -5.64 -3.13 -4.28
N LEU A 247 -4.63 -4.00 -4.38
CA LEU A 247 -4.01 -4.66 -3.24
C LEU A 247 -3.32 -3.66 -2.29
N LEU A 248 -2.65 -2.65 -2.84
CA LEU A 248 -2.02 -1.60 -2.04
C LEU A 248 -3.06 -0.79 -1.25
N ILE A 249 -4.15 -0.39 -1.91
CA ILE A 249 -5.25 0.34 -1.26
C ILE A 249 -5.87 -0.52 -0.15
N MET A 250 -6.15 -1.80 -0.44
CA MET A 250 -6.66 -2.74 0.56
C MET A 250 -5.72 -2.89 1.75
N ALA A 251 -4.42 -2.99 1.51
CA ALA A 251 -3.42 -3.11 2.58
C ALA A 251 -3.35 -1.87 3.49
N VAL A 252 -3.56 -0.67 2.92
CA VAL A 252 -3.51 0.60 3.64
C VAL A 252 -4.83 0.91 4.35
N THR A 253 -5.96 0.66 3.71
CA THR A 253 -7.30 1.03 4.24
C THR A 253 -7.94 -0.10 5.05
N GLY A 254 -7.54 -1.35 4.83
CA GLY A 254 -8.22 -2.53 5.38
C GLY A 254 -9.59 -2.80 4.74
N ASP A 255 -9.95 -2.07 3.68
CA ASP A 255 -11.25 -2.15 3.04
C ASP A 255 -11.20 -2.99 1.74
N LEU A 256 -11.91 -4.12 1.76
CA LEU A 256 -12.05 -5.01 0.61
C LEU A 256 -12.96 -4.41 -0.48
N THR A 257 -13.87 -3.48 -0.14
CA THR A 257 -14.81 -2.90 -1.12
C THR A 257 -14.10 -1.94 -2.06
N ALA A 258 -13.11 -1.18 -1.58
CA ALA A 258 -12.30 -0.30 -2.41
C ALA A 258 -11.53 -1.05 -3.51
N ALA A 259 -11.13 -2.30 -3.25
CA ALA A 259 -10.47 -3.15 -4.24
C ALA A 259 -11.43 -3.68 -5.32
N THR A 260 -12.69 -3.98 -4.94
CA THR A 260 -13.72 -4.45 -5.89
C THR A 260 -14.24 -3.34 -6.80
N ASP A 261 -14.34 -2.12 -6.31
CA ASP A 261 -14.76 -0.96 -7.09
C ASP A 261 -13.72 -0.59 -8.17
N LEU A 262 -12.42 -0.76 -7.87
CA LEU A 262 -11.36 -0.60 -8.87
C LEU A 262 -11.36 -1.71 -9.92
N ALA A 263 -11.63 -2.95 -9.54
CA ALA A 263 -11.79 -4.05 -10.49
C ALA A 263 -12.99 -3.86 -11.43
N ALA A 264 -14.05 -3.21 -10.95
CA ALA A 264 -15.21 -2.85 -11.76
C ALA A 264 -14.95 -1.69 -12.74
N THR A 265 -13.83 -0.96 -12.59
CA THR A 265 -13.42 0.10 -13.55
C THR A 265 -12.60 -0.41 -14.72
N ILE A 266 -12.22 -1.70 -14.75
CA ILE A 266 -11.48 -2.31 -15.87
C ILE A 266 -12.19 -2.11 -17.23
N PRO A 267 -13.53 -2.24 -17.36
CA PRO A 267 -14.22 -1.91 -18.59
C PRO A 267 -14.06 -0.45 -19.04
N ASN A 268 -13.91 0.49 -18.11
CA ASN A 268 -13.71 1.90 -18.41
C ASN A 268 -12.26 2.23 -18.83
N LEU A 269 -11.29 1.38 -18.51
CA LEU A 269 -9.89 1.50 -18.94
C LEU A 269 -9.68 1.06 -20.42
N LEU A 270 -10.63 0.32 -21.00
CA LEU A 270 -10.64 -0.06 -22.40
C LEU A 270 -11.24 1.03 -23.31
N LEU A 271 -11.67 2.16 -22.73
CA LEU A 271 -12.36 3.25 -23.45
C LEU A 271 -11.45 4.44 -23.80
N PHE A 272 -10.11 4.30 -23.65
CA PHE A 272 -9.16 5.37 -23.99
C PHE A 272 -8.06 4.89 -24.92
#